data_b7a1812a6d18ee1214790f5591f9a360
#
_entry.id   b7a1812a6d18ee1214790f5591f9a360
#
_cell.length_a   1.000
_cell.length_b   1.000
_cell.length_c   1.000
_cell.angle_alpha   90.00
_cell.angle_beta   90.00
_cell.angle_gamma   90.00
#
_symmetry.space_group_name_H-M   'P 1'
#
loop_
_entity.id
_entity.type
_entity.pdbx_description
1 polymer ?
#
loop_
_entity_poly.entity_id
_entity_poly.type
_entity_poly.pdbx_seq_one_letter_code
_entity_poly.pdbx_strand_id
1 'polypeptide(L)'
;MTERCCGVSPGAANEDCCTLASETTGVSALAARYATALFDIADERRALDEVAGDLCQLRAMLAASADLMRLVRSPVLSRQDQGRAVAALAGRAELSPLVRDFLAVVARNRRLFAVPAMIDGFLAMLAARRGEVTAEVVAARPLSEAQLGALSEHLRRTVGRRVSVEARVDPRLIGGMIVKVGSRMVDASVESKLRRLQLAMKA
;
A
#
# COMPACT_ATOMS: atom_id res chain seq x y z
N MET A 1 -45.76 33.88 12.90
CA MET A 1 -45.65 33.63 14.33
C MET A 1 -45.53 32.11 14.47
N THR A 2 -44.51 31.50 14.85
CA THR A 2 -43.22 31.71 15.47
C THR A 2 -42.38 30.46 15.21
N GLU A 3 -41.17 30.70 14.81
CA GLU A 3 -40.09 29.74 14.68
C GLU A 3 -39.85 28.94 15.96
N ARG A 4 -39.39 27.69 15.81
CA ARG A 4 -38.42 27.15 16.74
C ARG A 4 -37.51 26.09 16.07
N CYS A 5 -36.28 26.47 16.02
CA CYS A 5 -35.06 25.79 15.68
C CYS A 5 -34.88 24.37 16.20
N CYS A 6 -34.41 23.52 15.34
CA CYS A 6 -33.80 22.22 15.62
C CYS A 6 -32.49 22.35 16.39
N GLY A 7 -32.44 21.70 17.53
CA GLY A 7 -31.18 21.32 18.18
C GLY A 7 -30.60 20.08 17.50
N VAL A 8 -29.48 20.25 16.80
CA VAL A 8 -28.64 19.13 16.36
C VAL A 8 -27.71 18.80 17.52
N SER A 9 -27.88 17.62 18.09
CA SER A 9 -26.98 17.05 19.09
C SER A 9 -25.68 16.58 18.43
N PRO A 10 -24.48 16.99 18.88
CA PRO A 10 -23.21 16.44 18.44
C PRO A 10 -22.89 15.19 19.27
N GLY A 11 -23.16 14.00 18.73
CA GLY A 11 -22.93 12.80 19.50
C GLY A 11 -22.98 11.47 18.74
N ALA A 12 -22.60 11.42 17.46
CA ALA A 12 -22.62 10.14 16.74
C ALA A 12 -21.50 9.99 15.69
N ALA A 13 -20.29 10.46 15.97
CA ALA A 13 -19.20 10.42 14.97
C ALA A 13 -17.93 9.70 15.44
N ASN A 14 -17.97 8.87 16.48
CA ASN A 14 -16.73 8.29 17.01
C ASN A 14 -16.72 6.78 17.26
N GLU A 15 -17.82 6.06 17.02
CA GLU A 15 -17.84 4.60 17.22
C GLU A 15 -17.45 3.82 15.97
N ASP A 16 -17.67 4.36 14.77
CA ASP A 16 -17.33 3.69 13.50
C ASP A 16 -15.82 3.72 13.18
N CYS A 17 -15.07 4.65 13.76
CA CYS A 17 -13.63 4.77 13.53
C CYS A 17 -12.80 3.69 14.27
N CYS A 18 -13.28 3.23 15.44
CA CYS A 18 -12.61 2.19 16.22
C CYS A 18 -12.80 0.78 15.66
N THR A 19 -13.97 0.49 15.07
CA THR A 19 -14.24 -0.81 14.43
C THR A 19 -13.45 -1.02 13.16
N LEU A 20 -13.26 0.01 12.34
CA LEU A 20 -12.43 -0.05 11.14
C LEU A 20 -10.94 -0.26 11.46
N ALA A 21 -10.44 0.29 12.56
CA ALA A 21 -9.06 0.09 12.98
C ALA A 21 -8.77 -1.33 13.47
N SER A 22 -9.75 -2.01 14.07
CA SER A 22 -9.59 -3.39 14.57
C SER A 22 -9.64 -4.42 13.43
N GLU A 23 -10.44 -4.19 12.40
CA GLU A 23 -10.50 -5.07 11.22
C GLU A 23 -9.24 -4.97 10.36
N THR A 24 -8.69 -3.77 10.18
CA THR A 24 -7.44 -3.56 9.44
C THR A 24 -6.23 -4.21 10.14
N THR A 25 -6.17 -4.21 11.46
CA THR A 25 -5.10 -4.88 12.22
C THR A 25 -5.17 -6.41 12.08
N GLY A 26 -6.36 -7.00 12.10
CA GLY A 26 -6.54 -8.44 11.91
C GLY A 26 -6.15 -8.92 10.50
N VAL A 27 -6.54 -8.19 9.47
CA VAL A 27 -6.17 -8.47 8.08
C VAL A 27 -4.66 -8.32 7.88
N SER A 28 -4.05 -7.30 8.46
CA SER A 28 -2.60 -7.07 8.39
C SER A 28 -1.80 -8.21 9.02
N ALA A 29 -2.20 -8.71 10.19
CA ALA A 29 -1.52 -9.82 10.86
C ALA A 29 -1.62 -11.14 10.08
N LEU A 30 -2.78 -11.41 9.46
CA LEU A 30 -2.96 -12.56 8.59
C LEU A 30 -2.12 -12.43 7.31
N ALA A 31 -2.17 -11.28 6.67
CA ALA A 31 -1.40 -11.00 5.46
C ALA A 31 0.10 -11.17 5.71
N ALA A 32 0.61 -10.67 6.84
CA ALA A 32 2.01 -10.82 7.21
C ALA A 32 2.45 -12.30 7.32
N ARG A 33 1.64 -13.17 7.94
CA ARG A 33 1.96 -14.61 8.05
C ARG A 33 2.07 -15.28 6.69
N TYR A 34 1.11 -15.02 5.79
CA TYR A 34 1.12 -15.60 4.44
C TYR A 34 2.26 -15.04 3.60
N ALA A 35 2.54 -13.74 3.71
CA ALA A 35 3.64 -13.10 3.03
C ALA A 35 5.00 -13.67 3.50
N THR A 36 5.19 -13.87 4.81
CA THR A 36 6.41 -14.49 5.36
C THR A 36 6.56 -15.92 4.86
N ALA A 37 5.51 -16.73 4.92
CA ALA A 37 5.57 -18.12 4.44
C ALA A 37 5.90 -18.20 2.94
N LEU A 38 5.30 -17.33 2.12
CA LEU A 38 5.61 -17.28 0.69
C LEU A 38 7.06 -16.83 0.46
N PHE A 39 7.53 -15.87 1.25
CA PHE A 39 8.89 -15.36 1.17
C PHE A 39 9.92 -16.45 1.51
N ASP A 40 9.70 -17.23 2.58
CA ASP A 40 10.60 -18.30 3.00
C ASP A 40 10.67 -19.39 1.92
N ILE A 41 9.53 -19.82 1.35
CA ILE A 41 9.48 -20.82 0.28
C ILE A 41 10.15 -20.31 -1.00
N ALA A 42 9.93 -19.02 -1.35
CA ALA A 42 10.56 -18.40 -2.52
C ALA A 42 12.07 -18.25 -2.34
N ASP A 43 12.54 -18.00 -1.11
CA ASP A 43 13.95 -17.95 -0.77
C ASP A 43 14.63 -19.32 -0.87
N GLU A 44 14.03 -20.36 -0.31
CA GLU A 44 14.52 -21.73 -0.41
C GLU A 44 14.65 -22.16 -1.88
N ARG A 45 13.71 -21.77 -2.73
CA ARG A 45 13.71 -22.06 -4.17
C ARG A 45 14.56 -21.10 -5.02
N ARG A 46 15.12 -20.05 -4.42
CA ARG A 46 15.87 -18.98 -5.10
C ARG A 46 15.09 -18.31 -6.23
N ALA A 47 13.77 -18.23 -6.09
CA ALA A 47 12.83 -17.69 -7.07
C ALA A 47 12.21 -16.35 -6.63
N LEU A 48 12.87 -15.59 -5.74
CA LEU A 48 12.34 -14.35 -5.16
C LEU A 48 12.00 -13.30 -6.23
N ASP A 49 12.86 -13.15 -7.26
CA ASP A 49 12.67 -12.15 -8.29
C ASP A 49 11.52 -12.54 -9.25
N GLU A 50 11.39 -13.83 -9.57
CA GLU A 50 10.32 -14.37 -10.39
C GLU A 50 8.96 -14.19 -9.68
N VAL A 51 8.88 -14.60 -8.42
CA VAL A 51 7.67 -14.44 -7.60
C VAL A 51 7.31 -12.96 -7.43
N ALA A 52 8.29 -12.08 -7.24
CA ALA A 52 8.03 -10.64 -7.16
C ALA A 52 7.45 -10.07 -8.46
N GLY A 53 7.96 -10.50 -9.61
CA GLY A 53 7.42 -10.12 -10.93
C GLY A 53 5.96 -10.54 -11.08
N ASP A 54 5.65 -11.80 -10.77
CA ASP A 54 4.30 -12.36 -10.82
C ASP A 54 3.33 -11.62 -9.89
N LEU A 55 3.76 -11.33 -8.66
CA LEU A 55 2.96 -10.59 -7.69
C LEU A 55 2.72 -9.14 -8.12
N CYS A 56 3.70 -8.47 -8.74
CA CYS A 56 3.52 -7.15 -9.33
C CYS A 56 2.51 -7.18 -10.48
N GLN A 57 2.58 -8.19 -11.36
CA GLN A 57 1.61 -8.40 -12.43
C GLN A 57 0.21 -8.64 -11.88
N LEU A 58 0.08 -9.49 -10.87
CA LEU A 58 -1.20 -9.75 -10.19
C LEU A 58 -1.77 -8.47 -9.56
N ARG A 59 -0.94 -7.65 -8.91
CA ARG A 59 -1.33 -6.35 -8.35
C ARG A 59 -1.83 -5.41 -9.44
N ALA A 60 -1.16 -5.34 -10.57
CA ALA A 60 -1.57 -4.51 -11.70
C ALA A 60 -2.92 -4.96 -12.28
N MET A 61 -3.14 -6.29 -12.42
CA MET A 61 -4.43 -6.84 -12.87
C MET A 61 -5.57 -6.52 -11.88
N LEU A 62 -5.31 -6.63 -10.57
CA LEU A 62 -6.29 -6.28 -9.53
C LEU A 62 -6.64 -4.78 -9.55
N ALA A 63 -5.67 -3.93 -9.84
CA ALA A 63 -5.89 -2.48 -9.95
C ALA A 63 -6.65 -2.10 -11.24
N ALA A 64 -6.38 -2.80 -12.35
CA ALA A 64 -6.99 -2.52 -13.65
C ALA A 64 -8.44 -3.02 -13.75
N SER A 65 -8.83 -4.04 -12.97
CA SER A 65 -10.14 -4.69 -13.08
C SER A 65 -10.95 -4.57 -11.79
N ALA A 66 -12.01 -3.76 -11.83
CA ALA A 66 -12.97 -3.63 -10.73
C ALA A 66 -13.72 -4.95 -10.44
N ASP A 67 -13.96 -5.76 -11.48
CA ASP A 67 -14.66 -7.04 -11.34
C ASP A 67 -13.80 -8.09 -10.64
N LEU A 68 -12.49 -8.10 -10.90
CA LEU A 68 -11.52 -8.90 -10.15
C LEU A 68 -11.49 -8.50 -8.67
N MET A 69 -11.49 -7.22 -8.39
CA MET A 69 -11.52 -6.72 -7.02
C MET A 69 -12.83 -7.11 -6.31
N ARG A 70 -13.97 -7.08 -7.00
CA ARG A 70 -15.25 -7.58 -6.47
C ARG A 70 -15.21 -9.07 -6.20
N LEU A 71 -14.69 -9.89 -7.12
CA LEU A 71 -14.54 -11.33 -6.96
C LEU A 71 -13.72 -11.67 -5.72
N VAL A 72 -12.59 -10.99 -5.53
CA VAL A 72 -11.69 -11.19 -4.39
C VAL A 72 -12.35 -10.79 -3.07
N ARG A 73 -13.14 -9.72 -3.04
CA ARG A 73 -13.82 -9.21 -1.84
C ARG A 73 -15.18 -9.83 -1.56
N SER A 74 -15.80 -10.48 -2.54
CA SER A 74 -17.17 -11.02 -2.40
C SER A 74 -17.21 -12.23 -1.49
N PRO A 75 -17.97 -12.18 -0.38
CA PRO A 75 -18.19 -13.33 0.49
C PRO A 75 -19.26 -14.32 -0.05
N VAL A 76 -20.02 -13.89 -1.06
CA VAL A 76 -21.18 -14.64 -1.58
C VAL A 76 -20.76 -15.80 -2.49
N LEU A 77 -19.62 -15.70 -3.14
CA LEU A 77 -19.12 -16.70 -4.06
C LEU A 77 -18.69 -17.98 -3.35
N SER A 78 -19.00 -19.14 -3.95
CA SER A 78 -18.56 -20.42 -3.39
C SER A 78 -17.03 -20.56 -3.46
N ARG A 79 -16.45 -21.32 -2.51
CA ARG A 79 -15.00 -21.60 -2.50
C ARG A 79 -14.52 -22.23 -3.81
N GLN A 80 -15.34 -23.09 -4.40
CA GLN A 80 -15.01 -23.78 -5.64
C GLN A 80 -14.99 -22.83 -6.83
N ASP A 81 -15.93 -21.89 -6.89
CA ASP A 81 -16.01 -20.93 -7.98
C ASP A 81 -14.88 -19.91 -7.88
N GLN A 82 -14.58 -19.41 -6.67
CA GLN A 82 -13.43 -18.56 -6.42
C GLN A 82 -12.12 -19.26 -6.81
N GLY A 83 -11.95 -20.53 -6.41
CA GLY A 83 -10.77 -21.32 -6.76
C GLY A 83 -10.62 -21.54 -8.27
N ARG A 84 -11.71 -21.86 -8.96
CA ARG A 84 -11.71 -22.02 -10.44
C ARG A 84 -11.38 -20.71 -11.15
N ALA A 85 -11.98 -19.60 -10.72
CA ALA A 85 -11.71 -18.30 -11.30
C ALA A 85 -10.23 -17.87 -11.13
N VAL A 86 -9.68 -18.06 -9.91
CA VAL A 86 -8.28 -17.74 -9.63
C VAL A 86 -7.33 -18.64 -10.42
N ALA A 87 -7.62 -19.95 -10.53
CA ALA A 87 -6.83 -20.89 -11.32
C ALA A 87 -6.84 -20.54 -12.81
N ALA A 88 -8.00 -20.13 -13.37
CA ALA A 88 -8.11 -19.70 -14.74
C ALA A 88 -7.32 -18.39 -15.01
N LEU A 89 -7.35 -17.45 -14.07
CA LEU A 89 -6.58 -16.21 -14.15
C LEU A 89 -5.08 -16.48 -14.07
N ALA A 90 -4.65 -17.31 -13.13
CA ALA A 90 -3.24 -17.69 -12.97
C ALA A 90 -2.71 -18.44 -14.20
N GLY A 91 -3.55 -19.24 -14.87
CA GLY A 91 -3.21 -19.89 -16.11
C GLY A 91 -3.07 -18.93 -17.31
N ARG A 92 -3.95 -17.92 -17.41
CA ARG A 92 -3.88 -16.91 -18.47
C ARG A 92 -2.74 -15.92 -18.29
N ALA A 93 -2.39 -15.62 -17.05
CA ALA A 93 -1.30 -14.72 -16.70
C ALA A 93 0.08 -15.42 -16.68
N GLU A 94 0.12 -16.72 -17.00
CA GLU A 94 1.35 -17.54 -17.01
C GLU A 94 2.18 -17.44 -15.73
N LEU A 95 1.48 -17.26 -14.57
CA LEU A 95 2.14 -17.14 -13.27
C LEU A 95 2.91 -18.42 -12.92
N SER A 96 3.99 -18.28 -12.20
CA SER A 96 4.82 -19.39 -11.72
C SER A 96 4.00 -20.42 -10.92
N PRO A 97 4.38 -21.70 -10.93
CA PRO A 97 3.66 -22.75 -10.21
C PRO A 97 3.56 -22.44 -8.72
N LEU A 98 4.58 -21.80 -8.13
CA LEU A 98 4.61 -21.44 -6.72
C LEU A 98 3.50 -20.42 -6.38
N VAL A 99 3.34 -19.38 -7.21
CA VAL A 99 2.27 -18.37 -7.01
C VAL A 99 0.88 -18.99 -7.24
N ARG A 100 0.73 -19.91 -8.21
CA ARG A 100 -0.53 -20.65 -8.41
C ARG A 100 -0.91 -21.48 -7.19
N ASP A 101 0.03 -22.25 -6.66
CA ASP A 101 -0.21 -23.07 -5.47
C ASP A 101 -0.55 -22.20 -4.25
N PHE A 102 0.16 -21.09 -4.08
CA PHE A 102 -0.12 -20.11 -3.03
C PHE A 102 -1.54 -19.57 -3.14
N LEU A 103 -1.96 -19.11 -4.32
CA LEU A 103 -3.31 -18.59 -4.56
C LEU A 103 -4.39 -19.67 -4.33
N ALA A 104 -4.12 -20.93 -4.70
CA ALA A 104 -5.02 -22.04 -4.44
C ALA A 104 -5.21 -22.29 -2.93
N VAL A 105 -4.13 -22.22 -2.13
CA VAL A 105 -4.19 -22.33 -0.67
C VAL A 105 -4.98 -21.19 -0.05
N VAL A 106 -4.74 -19.95 -0.50
CA VAL A 106 -5.46 -18.76 -0.02
C VAL A 106 -6.96 -18.86 -0.35
N ALA A 107 -7.32 -19.33 -1.56
CA ALA A 107 -8.71 -19.54 -1.97
C ALA A 107 -9.39 -20.62 -1.12
N ARG A 108 -8.72 -21.76 -0.88
CA ARG A 108 -9.23 -22.84 0.00
C ARG A 108 -9.54 -22.35 1.40
N ASN A 109 -8.74 -21.41 1.91
CA ASN A 109 -8.90 -20.86 3.24
C ASN A 109 -9.88 -19.67 3.29
N ARG A 110 -10.56 -19.31 2.19
CA ARG A 110 -11.46 -18.15 2.07
C ARG A 110 -10.81 -16.82 2.46
N ARG A 111 -9.55 -16.63 2.10
CA ARG A 111 -8.75 -15.44 2.48
C ARG A 111 -8.30 -14.63 1.28
N LEU A 112 -8.99 -14.75 0.15
CA LEU A 112 -8.67 -14.00 -1.07
C LEU A 112 -8.74 -12.50 -0.87
N PHE A 113 -9.62 -12.01 0.01
CA PHE A 113 -9.73 -10.58 0.34
C PHE A 113 -8.44 -9.97 0.90
N ALA A 114 -7.56 -10.79 1.49
CA ALA A 114 -6.28 -10.35 2.03
C ALA A 114 -5.13 -10.39 1.01
N VAL A 115 -5.35 -10.90 -0.21
CA VAL A 115 -4.32 -11.01 -1.25
C VAL A 115 -3.61 -9.68 -1.55
N PRO A 116 -4.28 -8.54 -1.72
CA PRO A 116 -3.58 -7.28 -1.93
C PRO A 116 -2.61 -6.94 -0.81
N ALA A 117 -3.03 -7.10 0.45
CA ALA A 117 -2.18 -6.86 1.60
C ALA A 117 -1.03 -7.89 1.73
N MET A 118 -1.23 -9.13 1.27
CA MET A 118 -0.17 -10.15 1.22
C MET A 118 0.89 -9.79 0.19
N ILE A 119 0.48 -9.28 -0.97
CA ILE A 119 1.40 -8.80 -2.02
C ILE A 119 2.25 -7.64 -1.50
N ASP A 120 1.61 -6.65 -0.90
CA ASP A 120 2.32 -5.48 -0.36
C ASP A 120 3.30 -5.90 0.76
N GLY A 121 2.90 -6.83 1.63
CA GLY A 121 3.75 -7.39 2.67
C GLY A 121 4.97 -8.13 2.11
N PHE A 122 4.80 -8.95 1.06
CA PHE A 122 5.90 -9.65 0.40
C PHE A 122 6.89 -8.68 -0.25
N LEU A 123 6.39 -7.68 -0.98
CA LEU A 123 7.23 -6.67 -1.63
C LEU A 123 7.99 -5.82 -0.61
N ALA A 124 7.37 -5.49 0.52
CA ALA A 124 8.05 -4.79 1.63
C ALA A 124 9.19 -5.62 2.23
N MET A 125 8.98 -6.93 2.45
CA MET A 125 10.04 -7.83 2.94
C MET A 125 11.18 -7.97 1.93
N LEU A 126 10.87 -8.07 0.64
CA LEU A 126 11.86 -8.14 -0.43
C LEU A 126 12.70 -6.86 -0.49
N ALA A 127 12.06 -5.69 -0.41
CA ALA A 127 12.73 -4.40 -0.37
C ALA A 127 13.65 -4.29 0.87
N ALA A 128 13.16 -4.71 2.05
CA ALA A 128 13.96 -4.74 3.26
C ALA A 128 15.19 -5.66 3.12
N ARG A 129 15.04 -6.85 2.52
CA ARG A 129 16.15 -7.78 2.28
C ARG A 129 17.18 -7.23 1.29
N ARG A 130 16.72 -6.54 0.25
CA ARG A 130 17.60 -5.85 -0.72
C ARG A 130 18.26 -4.61 -0.13
N GLY A 131 17.90 -4.23 1.09
CA GLY A 131 18.33 -3.00 1.74
C GLY A 131 17.78 -1.74 1.05
N GLU A 132 16.70 -1.90 0.29
CA GLU A 132 15.98 -0.79 -0.33
C GLU A 132 15.09 -0.12 0.72
N VAL A 133 15.10 1.20 0.72
CA VAL A 133 14.23 1.99 1.61
C VAL A 133 13.18 2.68 0.75
N THR A 134 11.93 2.44 1.05
CA THR A 134 10.84 3.16 0.38
C THR A 134 10.73 4.57 0.93
N ALA A 135 10.80 5.57 0.04
CA ALA A 135 10.56 6.96 0.34
C ALA A 135 9.20 7.38 -0.22
N GLU A 136 8.28 7.72 0.66
CA GLU A 136 7.01 8.33 0.29
C GLU A 136 7.21 9.83 0.15
N VAL A 137 6.93 10.37 -1.04
CA VAL A 137 7.06 11.79 -1.36
C VAL A 137 5.69 12.35 -1.67
N VAL A 138 5.22 13.27 -0.84
CA VAL A 138 3.97 14.01 -1.07
C VAL A 138 4.34 15.38 -1.59
N ALA A 139 3.92 15.71 -2.83
CA ALA A 139 4.21 16.98 -3.49
C ALA A 139 2.93 17.73 -3.82
N ALA A 140 2.98 19.06 -3.83
CA ALA A 140 1.85 19.92 -4.22
C ALA A 140 1.51 19.84 -5.72
N ARG A 141 2.48 19.43 -6.55
CA ARG A 141 2.33 19.29 -8.02
C ARG A 141 3.02 18.03 -8.49
N PRO A 142 2.59 17.47 -9.62
CA PRO A 142 3.27 16.32 -10.21
C PRO A 142 4.73 16.68 -10.52
N LEU A 143 5.64 15.80 -10.07
CA LEU A 143 7.08 15.93 -10.29
C LEU A 143 7.43 15.45 -11.70
N SER A 144 8.33 16.15 -12.38
CA SER A 144 8.90 15.68 -13.64
C SER A 144 9.86 14.50 -13.40
N GLU A 145 10.09 13.68 -14.43
CA GLU A 145 11.04 12.57 -14.38
C GLU A 145 12.46 13.00 -13.97
N ALA A 146 12.90 14.16 -14.48
CA ALA A 146 14.18 14.74 -14.10
C ALA A 146 14.26 15.11 -12.61
N GLN A 147 13.16 15.62 -12.05
CA GLN A 147 13.08 15.95 -10.63
C GLN A 147 13.03 14.69 -9.75
N LEU A 148 12.30 13.65 -10.17
CA LEU A 148 12.29 12.36 -9.50
C LEU A 148 13.68 11.72 -9.49
N GLY A 149 14.40 11.78 -10.61
CA GLY A 149 15.78 11.31 -10.72
C GLY A 149 16.73 12.03 -9.78
N ALA A 150 16.69 13.38 -9.78
CA ALA A 150 17.52 14.19 -8.88
C ALA A 150 17.21 13.93 -7.41
N LEU A 151 15.91 13.79 -7.07
CA LEU A 151 15.47 13.49 -5.72
C LEU A 151 15.94 12.10 -5.25
N SER A 152 15.80 11.08 -6.09
CA SER A 152 16.24 9.72 -5.79
C SER A 152 17.75 9.66 -5.56
N GLU A 153 18.54 10.37 -6.35
CA GLU A 153 19.99 10.46 -6.20
C GLU A 153 20.39 11.20 -4.91
N HIS A 154 19.68 12.28 -4.58
CA HIS A 154 19.90 13.01 -3.33
C HIS A 154 19.59 12.14 -2.10
N LEU A 155 18.46 11.44 -2.13
CA LEU A 155 18.06 10.53 -1.06
C LEU A 155 19.04 9.36 -0.93
N ARG A 156 19.50 8.79 -2.04
CA ARG A 156 20.51 7.73 -2.06
C ARG A 156 21.82 8.18 -1.40
N ARG A 157 22.27 9.40 -1.66
CA ARG A 157 23.47 9.98 -1.02
C ARG A 157 23.30 10.17 0.49
N THR A 158 22.10 10.61 0.90
CA THR A 158 21.81 10.90 2.31
C THR A 158 21.59 9.62 3.13
N VAL A 159 20.92 8.62 2.56
CA VAL A 159 20.55 7.37 3.25
C VAL A 159 21.63 6.28 3.07
N GLY A 160 22.47 6.38 2.02
CA GLY A 160 23.51 5.41 1.71
C GLY A 160 22.99 4.06 1.19
N ARG A 161 21.71 3.97 0.84
CA ARG A 161 21.02 2.76 0.36
C ARG A 161 20.22 3.06 -0.89
N ARG A 162 19.81 2.03 -1.63
CA ARG A 162 18.86 2.20 -2.73
C ARG A 162 17.52 2.66 -2.19
N VAL A 163 17.00 3.76 -2.77
CA VAL A 163 15.73 4.35 -2.35
C VAL A 163 14.73 4.21 -3.49
N SER A 164 13.62 3.53 -3.21
CA SER A 164 12.46 3.51 -4.11
C SER A 164 11.57 4.69 -3.76
N VAL A 165 11.29 5.58 -4.72
CA VAL A 165 10.50 6.80 -4.50
C VAL A 165 9.08 6.57 -4.97
N GLU A 166 8.12 6.63 -4.06
CA GLU A 166 6.68 6.68 -4.37
C GLU A 166 6.18 8.10 -4.25
N ALA A 167 5.89 8.73 -5.40
CA ALA A 167 5.40 10.09 -5.45
C ALA A 167 3.87 10.13 -5.44
N ARG A 168 3.29 10.91 -4.51
CA ARG A 168 1.85 11.23 -4.46
C ARG A 168 1.67 12.73 -4.58
N VAL A 169 0.57 13.14 -5.24
CA VAL A 169 0.21 14.55 -5.34
C VAL A 169 -0.93 14.85 -4.37
N ASP A 170 -0.70 15.80 -3.47
CA ASP A 170 -1.74 16.32 -2.58
C ASP A 170 -1.99 17.80 -2.89
N PRO A 171 -3.16 18.15 -3.46
CA PRO A 171 -3.51 19.53 -3.80
C PRO A 171 -3.75 20.41 -2.55
N ARG A 172 -3.81 19.86 -1.35
CA ARG A 172 -3.95 20.60 -0.10
C ARG A 172 -2.66 21.33 0.29
N LEU A 173 -1.51 20.86 -0.22
CA LEU A 173 -0.25 21.53 -0.02
C LEU A 173 -0.19 22.82 -0.85
N ILE A 174 0.06 23.94 -0.23
CA ILE A 174 0.24 25.25 -0.90
C ILE A 174 1.46 25.18 -1.83
N GLY A 175 2.51 24.45 -1.43
CA GLY A 175 3.74 24.27 -2.19
C GLY A 175 4.81 23.52 -1.40
N GLY A 176 5.85 23.09 -2.11
CA GLY A 176 6.93 22.27 -1.54
C GLY A 176 6.62 20.79 -1.58
N MET A 177 7.32 20.02 -0.74
CA MET A 177 7.17 18.56 -0.64
C MET A 177 7.41 18.09 0.79
N ILE A 178 6.79 16.96 1.12
CA ILE A 178 7.03 16.21 2.36
C ILE A 178 7.63 14.88 1.94
N VAL A 179 8.78 14.54 2.49
CA VAL A 179 9.50 13.29 2.21
C VAL A 179 9.55 12.45 3.47
N LYS A 180 8.96 11.27 3.43
CA LYS A 180 9.01 10.29 4.51
C LYS A 180 9.88 9.11 4.08
N VAL A 181 10.97 8.87 4.78
CA VAL A 181 11.91 7.78 4.50
C VAL A 181 12.00 6.89 5.74
N GLY A 182 11.30 5.75 5.70
CA GLY A 182 11.18 4.87 6.85
C GLY A 182 10.59 5.60 8.08
N SER A 183 11.37 5.74 9.15
CA SER A 183 10.98 6.46 10.37
C SER A 183 11.31 7.95 10.36
N ARG A 184 12.03 8.45 9.35
CA ARG A 184 12.40 9.86 9.22
C ARG A 184 11.43 10.58 8.30
N MET A 185 10.95 11.74 8.75
CA MET A 185 10.09 12.63 7.97
C MET A 185 10.78 13.99 7.82
N VAL A 186 10.92 14.44 6.59
CA VAL A 186 11.49 15.73 6.26
C VAL A 186 10.38 16.57 5.61
N ASP A 187 9.95 17.61 6.30
CA ASP A 187 8.94 18.53 5.82
C ASP A 187 9.62 19.79 5.26
N ALA A 188 9.57 19.94 3.94
CA ALA A 188 10.03 21.08 3.19
C ALA A 188 8.86 21.88 2.60
N SER A 189 7.64 21.74 3.17
CA SER A 189 6.45 22.48 2.72
C SER A 189 6.56 23.97 2.98
N VAL A 190 5.93 24.76 2.12
CA VAL A 190 5.86 26.22 2.27
C VAL A 190 5.07 26.58 3.54
N GLU A 191 4.05 25.81 3.88
CA GLU A 191 3.25 26.02 5.09
C GLU A 191 4.11 25.95 6.35
N SER A 192 4.92 24.91 6.50
CA SER A 192 5.82 24.77 7.64
C SER A 192 6.87 25.88 7.72
N LYS A 193 7.37 26.34 6.58
CA LYS A 193 8.29 27.48 6.54
C LYS A 193 7.61 28.78 6.99
N LEU A 194 6.41 29.05 6.53
CA LEU A 194 5.63 30.22 6.95
C LEU A 194 5.28 30.17 8.44
N ARG A 195 4.89 29.01 8.93
CA ARG A 195 4.60 28.82 10.37
C ARG A 195 5.83 29.10 11.25
N ARG A 196 7.02 28.65 10.83
CA ARG A 196 8.28 28.94 11.53
C ARG A 196 8.59 30.44 11.52
N LEU A 197 8.40 31.13 10.40
CA LEU A 197 8.57 32.57 10.31
C LEU A 197 7.60 33.32 11.22
N GLN A 198 6.32 32.93 11.21
CA GLN A 198 5.32 33.52 12.09
C GLN A 198 5.68 33.37 13.58
N LEU A 199 6.20 32.20 13.98
CA LEU A 199 6.65 31.99 15.36
C LEU A 199 7.86 32.85 15.69
N ALA A 200 8.84 32.96 14.78
CA ALA A 200 10.03 33.78 14.97
C ALA A 200 9.70 35.31 15.04
N MET A 201 8.61 35.74 14.40
CA MET A 201 8.17 37.17 14.48
C MET A 201 7.34 37.46 15.74
N LYS A 202 6.84 36.42 16.45
CA LYS A 202 6.08 36.57 17.70
C LYS A 202 6.95 36.44 18.95
N ALA A 203 8.18 35.95 18.82
CA ALA A 203 9.19 35.86 19.88
C ALA A 203 10.02 37.14 19.96
#